data_2e81f4e2cdf44d7a9ed576d52006b30c
#
_entry.id   2e81f4e2cdf44d7a9ed576d52006b30c
#
_cell.length_a   1.000
_cell.length_b   1.000
_cell.length_c   1.000
_cell.angle_alpha   90.00
_cell.angle_beta   90.00
_cell.angle_gamma   90.00
#
_symmetry.space_group_name_H-M   'P 1'
#
loop_
_entity.id
_entity.type
_entity.pdbx_description
1 polymer ?
#
loop_
_entity_poly.entity_id
_entity_poly.type
_entity_poly.pdbx_seq_one_letter_code
_entity_poly.pdbx_strand_id
1 'polypeptide(L)'
;MDKVDKIIEQWNRERPELDVSAMALIGRFKRINQCLSVEMNKTFMAHGLNLATFDVLATLRRSGAPYALSPNDLIASTMVTSGTMTNRIDQLVKTGLVERIKNPNDKRSIVVSLTEKGFSVIDPTLDEHVLTQKKLMSGLSSGDSEKINTLLAKLLNTLDN
;
A
#
# COMPACT_ATOMS: atom_id res chain seq x y z
N MET A 1 24.44 1.91 -14.76
CA MET A 1 24.84 2.56 -13.49
C MET A 1 23.70 3.43 -13.02
N ASP A 2 23.11 3.14 -11.88
CA ASP A 2 21.99 3.88 -11.30
C ASP A 2 22.49 4.98 -10.33
N LYS A 3 21.53 5.74 -9.72
CA LYS A 3 21.90 6.81 -8.77
C LYS A 3 22.50 6.27 -7.46
N VAL A 4 22.17 5.02 -7.10
CA VAL A 4 22.70 4.38 -5.88
C VAL A 4 24.15 4.00 -6.11
N ASP A 5 24.50 3.48 -7.32
CA ASP A 5 25.89 3.15 -7.64
C ASP A 5 26.84 4.34 -7.43
N LYS A 6 26.41 5.54 -7.87
CA LYS A 6 27.22 6.77 -7.67
C LYS A 6 27.47 7.09 -6.18
N ILE A 7 26.47 6.86 -5.33
CA ILE A 7 26.60 7.06 -3.87
C ILE A 7 27.57 6.05 -3.28
N ILE A 8 27.49 4.79 -3.71
CA ILE A 8 28.37 3.71 -3.26
C ILE A 8 29.81 3.98 -3.68
N GLU A 9 30.03 4.43 -4.93
CA GLU A 9 31.37 4.82 -5.41
C GLU A 9 31.97 5.96 -4.56
N GLN A 10 31.16 6.96 -4.17
CA GLN A 10 31.62 8.03 -3.27
C GLN A 10 32.05 7.48 -1.92
N TRP A 11 31.26 6.58 -1.31
CA TRP A 11 31.62 5.96 -0.03
C TRP A 11 32.88 5.11 -0.13
N ASN A 12 33.02 4.28 -1.17
CA ASN A 12 34.21 3.47 -1.39
C ASN A 12 35.48 4.32 -1.56
N ARG A 13 35.36 5.55 -2.07
CA ARG A 13 36.48 6.49 -2.20
C ARG A 13 36.81 7.17 -0.87
N GLU A 14 35.79 7.64 -0.13
CA GLU A 14 35.97 8.44 1.09
C GLU A 14 36.22 7.58 2.35
N ARG A 15 35.63 6.38 2.37
CA ARG A 15 35.72 5.43 3.49
C ARG A 15 35.87 4.00 2.97
N PRO A 16 37.00 3.66 2.37
CA PRO A 16 37.22 2.35 1.71
C PRO A 16 37.15 1.14 2.66
N GLU A 17 37.27 1.38 3.98
CA GLU A 17 37.15 0.35 5.01
C GLU A 17 35.70 -0.03 5.36
N LEU A 18 34.70 0.74 4.88
CA LEU A 18 33.31 0.44 5.18
C LEU A 18 32.73 -0.58 4.19
N ASP A 19 32.12 -1.62 4.72
CA ASP A 19 31.24 -2.49 3.90
C ASP A 19 29.90 -1.78 3.65
N VAL A 20 29.72 -1.25 2.44
CA VAL A 20 28.53 -0.53 1.99
C VAL A 20 27.56 -1.40 1.21
N SER A 21 27.71 -2.72 1.21
CA SER A 21 26.85 -3.66 0.45
C SER A 21 25.38 -3.57 0.85
N ALA A 22 25.09 -3.53 2.16
CA ALA A 22 23.73 -3.34 2.66
C ALA A 22 23.17 -1.96 2.32
N MET A 23 24.00 -0.91 2.33
CA MET A 23 23.61 0.45 1.98
C MET A 23 23.14 0.52 0.52
N ALA A 24 23.80 -0.19 -0.39
CA ALA A 24 23.40 -0.29 -1.80
C ALA A 24 21.99 -0.90 -1.95
N LEU A 25 21.73 -1.99 -1.24
CA LEU A 25 20.43 -2.68 -1.29
C LEU A 25 19.31 -1.81 -0.72
N ILE A 26 19.50 -1.25 0.47
CA ILE A 26 18.53 -0.37 1.13
C ILE A 26 18.26 0.89 0.29
N GLY A 27 19.31 1.46 -0.30
CA GLY A 27 19.19 2.61 -1.18
C GLY A 27 18.30 2.34 -2.39
N ARG A 28 18.43 1.15 -3.01
CA ARG A 28 17.57 0.72 -4.12
C ARG A 28 16.13 0.49 -3.67
N PHE A 29 15.89 -0.15 -2.52
CA PHE A 29 14.53 -0.29 -1.98
C PHE A 29 13.87 1.06 -1.77
N LYS A 30 14.57 2.01 -1.14
CA LYS A 30 14.05 3.36 -0.91
C LYS A 30 13.70 4.05 -2.23
N ARG A 31 14.58 3.97 -3.22
CA ARG A 31 14.36 4.61 -4.52
C ARG A 31 13.20 3.97 -5.30
N ILE A 32 13.14 2.64 -5.31
CA ILE A 32 12.03 1.90 -5.94
C ILE A 32 10.71 2.29 -5.28
N ASN A 33 10.62 2.24 -3.95
CA ASN A 33 9.41 2.62 -3.22
C ASN A 33 8.93 4.05 -3.56
N GLN A 34 9.86 5.02 -3.66
CA GLN A 34 9.53 6.37 -4.09
C GLN A 34 8.93 6.41 -5.50
N CYS A 35 9.52 5.71 -6.46
CA CYS A 35 9.02 5.66 -7.84
C CYS A 35 7.64 5.00 -7.92
N LEU A 36 7.47 3.86 -7.24
CA LEU A 36 6.19 3.15 -7.18
C LEU A 36 5.09 4.02 -6.56
N SER A 37 5.39 4.66 -5.43
CA SER A 37 4.43 5.51 -4.71
C SER A 37 3.95 6.69 -5.56
N VAL A 38 4.85 7.33 -6.31
CA VAL A 38 4.48 8.44 -7.21
C VAL A 38 3.50 7.99 -8.29
N GLU A 39 3.80 6.89 -8.98
CA GLU A 39 2.95 6.42 -10.08
C GLU A 39 1.61 5.85 -9.59
N MET A 40 1.62 5.07 -8.50
CA MET A 40 0.38 4.57 -7.90
C MET A 40 -0.50 5.72 -7.39
N ASN A 41 0.09 6.75 -6.79
CA ASN A 41 -0.69 7.89 -6.30
C ASN A 41 -1.37 8.69 -7.44
N LYS A 42 -0.77 8.76 -8.63
CA LYS A 42 -1.44 9.35 -9.81
C LYS A 42 -2.73 8.62 -10.15
N THR A 43 -2.71 7.27 -10.13
CA THR A 43 -3.90 6.45 -10.35
C THR A 43 -4.97 6.74 -9.31
N PHE A 44 -4.61 6.78 -8.02
CA PHE A 44 -5.57 7.08 -6.95
C PHE A 44 -6.17 8.47 -7.10
N MET A 45 -5.35 9.48 -7.39
CA MET A 45 -5.82 10.86 -7.57
C MET A 45 -6.77 11.03 -8.76
N ALA A 46 -6.60 10.25 -9.83
CA ALA A 46 -7.51 10.25 -10.98
C ALA A 46 -8.94 9.84 -10.59
N HIS A 47 -9.09 9.06 -9.52
CA HIS A 47 -10.38 8.62 -8.95
C HIS A 47 -10.79 9.41 -7.69
N GLY A 48 -10.12 10.54 -7.40
CA GLY A 48 -10.41 11.36 -6.21
C GLY A 48 -9.98 10.74 -4.89
N LEU A 49 -9.07 9.77 -4.93
CA LEU A 49 -8.51 9.08 -3.78
C LEU A 49 -7.05 9.48 -3.54
N ASN A 50 -6.53 9.11 -2.39
CA ASN A 50 -5.10 9.02 -2.09
C ASN A 50 -4.79 7.61 -1.57
N LEU A 51 -3.53 7.30 -1.35
CA LEU A 51 -3.12 5.99 -0.84
C LEU A 51 -3.89 5.60 0.43
N ALA A 52 -4.07 6.54 1.36
CA ALA A 52 -4.71 6.27 2.64
C ALA A 52 -6.19 5.92 2.53
N THR A 53 -6.93 6.61 1.67
CA THR A 53 -8.36 6.35 1.42
C THR A 53 -8.55 5.13 0.53
N PHE A 54 -7.67 4.92 -0.45
CA PHE A 54 -7.64 3.71 -1.26
C PHE A 54 -7.45 2.46 -0.39
N ASP A 55 -6.49 2.45 0.52
CA ASP A 55 -6.23 1.31 1.41
C ASP A 55 -7.47 0.87 2.20
N VAL A 56 -8.23 1.83 2.74
CA VAL A 56 -9.46 1.53 3.50
C VAL A 56 -10.52 0.93 2.58
N LEU A 57 -10.79 1.58 1.44
CA LEU A 57 -11.80 1.09 0.48
C LEU A 57 -11.43 -0.29 -0.08
N ALA A 58 -10.16 -0.48 -0.47
CA ALA A 58 -9.67 -1.76 -0.97
C ALA A 58 -9.73 -2.85 0.12
N THR A 59 -9.48 -2.51 1.38
CA THR A 59 -9.60 -3.45 2.51
C THR A 59 -11.05 -3.86 2.71
N LEU A 60 -11.99 -2.93 2.71
CA LEU A 60 -13.42 -3.25 2.77
C LEU A 60 -13.85 -4.10 1.56
N ARG A 61 -13.39 -3.75 0.37
CA ARG A 61 -13.74 -4.48 -0.85
C ARG A 61 -13.25 -5.93 -0.84
N ARG A 62 -12.01 -6.18 -0.41
CA ARG A 62 -11.42 -7.53 -0.34
C ARG A 62 -11.93 -8.37 0.83
N SER A 63 -12.60 -7.77 1.83
CA SER A 63 -13.16 -8.53 2.95
C SER A 63 -14.35 -9.41 2.56
N GLY A 64 -14.93 -9.20 1.38
CA GLY A 64 -16.12 -9.91 0.92
C GLY A 64 -17.39 -9.38 1.55
N ALA A 65 -18.55 -9.90 1.10
CA ALA A 65 -19.84 -9.50 1.63
C ALA A 65 -19.93 -9.76 3.14
N PRO A 66 -20.46 -8.83 3.93
CA PRO A 66 -21.19 -7.62 3.55
C PRO A 66 -20.32 -6.36 3.30
N TYR A 67 -19.00 -6.50 3.07
CA TYR A 67 -18.05 -5.41 2.81
C TYR A 67 -17.99 -4.37 3.94
N ALA A 68 -18.04 -4.87 5.14
CA ALA A 68 -18.10 -4.10 6.37
C ALA A 68 -17.14 -4.68 7.41
N LEU A 69 -16.33 -3.83 8.02
CA LEU A 69 -15.36 -4.19 9.03
C LEU A 69 -15.46 -3.27 10.24
N SER A 70 -15.11 -3.77 11.42
CA SER A 70 -14.94 -2.89 12.57
C SER A 70 -13.71 -1.99 12.38
N PRO A 71 -13.64 -0.81 13.02
CA PRO A 71 -12.43 0.02 12.99
C PRO A 71 -11.17 -0.73 13.44
N ASN A 72 -11.28 -1.66 14.39
CA ASN A 72 -10.15 -2.47 14.85
C ASN A 72 -9.67 -3.45 13.77
N ASP A 73 -10.60 -4.09 13.04
CA ASP A 73 -10.24 -5.00 11.93
C ASP A 73 -9.58 -4.23 10.78
N LEU A 74 -10.03 -3.00 10.51
CA LEU A 74 -9.39 -2.10 9.55
C LEU A 74 -7.96 -1.73 9.97
N ILE A 75 -7.74 -1.41 11.26
CA ILE A 75 -6.40 -1.13 11.79
C ILE A 75 -5.50 -2.36 11.62
N ALA A 76 -5.97 -3.52 12.03
CA ALA A 76 -5.21 -4.78 11.92
C ALA A 76 -4.86 -5.13 10.47
N SER A 77 -5.75 -4.79 9.52
CA SER A 77 -5.59 -5.12 8.10
C SER A 77 -4.77 -4.10 7.30
N THR A 78 -4.48 -2.90 7.83
CA THR A 78 -3.82 -1.81 7.12
C THR A 78 -2.52 -1.34 7.76
N MET A 79 -2.09 -1.94 8.87
CA MET A 79 -0.85 -1.61 9.59
C MET A 79 -0.72 -0.13 9.98
N VAL A 80 -1.82 0.53 10.35
CA VAL A 80 -1.84 1.94 10.78
C VAL A 80 -2.31 2.10 12.21
N THR A 81 -2.03 3.27 12.81
CA THR A 81 -2.49 3.58 14.18
C THR A 81 -3.99 3.90 14.22
N SER A 82 -4.61 3.73 15.39
CA SER A 82 -6.04 3.99 15.60
C SER A 82 -6.45 5.43 15.27
N GLY A 83 -5.68 6.43 15.69
CA GLY A 83 -5.95 7.84 15.38
C GLY A 83 -5.90 8.13 13.88
N THR A 84 -4.94 7.55 13.17
CA THR A 84 -4.85 7.65 11.71
C THR A 84 -6.05 6.99 11.03
N MET A 85 -6.49 5.82 11.50
CA MET A 85 -7.66 5.12 10.94
C MET A 85 -8.94 5.92 11.12
N THR A 86 -9.19 6.50 12.30
CA THR A 86 -10.35 7.33 12.56
C THR A 86 -10.45 8.49 11.56
N ASN A 87 -9.36 9.23 11.35
CA ASN A 87 -9.31 10.32 10.38
C ASN A 87 -9.60 9.86 8.94
N ARG A 88 -9.08 8.70 8.54
CA ARG A 88 -9.35 8.12 7.20
C ARG A 88 -10.83 7.78 7.03
N ILE A 89 -11.42 7.14 8.04
CA ILE A 89 -12.85 6.79 8.03
C ILE A 89 -13.71 8.06 7.99
N ASP A 90 -13.41 9.08 8.80
CA ASP A 90 -14.16 10.34 8.82
C ASP A 90 -14.14 11.04 7.46
N GLN A 91 -12.98 11.05 6.80
CA GLN A 91 -12.84 11.59 5.44
C GLN A 91 -13.71 10.82 4.44
N LEU A 92 -13.71 9.49 4.50
CA LEU A 92 -14.50 8.64 3.61
C LEU A 92 -16.00 8.73 3.87
N VAL A 93 -16.43 8.87 5.13
CA VAL A 93 -17.83 9.14 5.49
C VAL A 93 -18.26 10.49 4.95
N LYS A 94 -17.44 11.54 5.12
CA LYS A 94 -17.72 12.90 4.61
C LYS A 94 -17.91 12.93 3.10
N THR A 95 -17.17 12.09 2.36
CA THR A 95 -17.30 11.98 0.90
C THR A 95 -18.40 11.01 0.46
N GLY A 96 -19.02 10.29 1.40
CA GLY A 96 -20.11 9.33 1.15
C GLY A 96 -19.62 8.01 0.52
N LEU A 97 -18.33 7.69 0.61
CA LEU A 97 -17.78 6.45 0.06
C LEU A 97 -17.91 5.27 1.03
N VAL A 98 -17.98 5.56 2.32
CA VAL A 98 -18.32 4.60 3.37
C VAL A 98 -19.36 5.18 4.30
N GLU A 99 -20.00 4.32 5.06
CA GLU A 99 -20.93 4.68 6.12
C GLU A 99 -20.62 3.90 7.41
N ARG A 100 -21.06 4.47 8.55
CA ARG A 100 -21.03 3.77 9.84
C ARG A 100 -22.40 3.18 10.10
N ILE A 101 -22.47 1.86 10.24
CA ILE A 101 -23.70 1.14 10.54
C ILE A 101 -23.56 0.34 11.84
N LYS A 102 -24.69 0.03 12.47
CA LYS A 102 -24.70 -0.92 13.60
C LYS A 102 -24.28 -2.30 13.11
N ASN A 103 -23.41 -2.95 13.85
CA ASN A 103 -23.01 -4.31 13.53
C ASN A 103 -24.23 -5.25 13.55
N PRO A 104 -24.53 -5.98 12.48
CA PRO A 104 -25.68 -6.91 12.44
C PRO A 104 -25.59 -7.99 13.52
N ASN A 105 -24.37 -8.41 13.89
CA ASN A 105 -24.12 -9.47 14.86
C ASN A 105 -23.99 -8.98 16.31
N ASP A 106 -23.70 -7.68 16.51
CA ASP A 106 -23.63 -7.05 17.83
C ASP A 106 -24.08 -5.58 17.73
N LYS A 107 -25.32 -5.32 18.07
CA LYS A 107 -25.95 -3.98 17.99
C LYS A 107 -25.28 -2.90 18.88
N ARG A 108 -24.36 -3.28 19.77
CA ARG A 108 -23.59 -2.36 20.62
C ARG A 108 -22.33 -1.86 19.93
N SER A 109 -21.92 -2.50 18.84
CA SER A 109 -20.74 -2.14 18.07
C SER A 109 -21.09 -1.50 16.72
N ILE A 110 -20.13 -0.73 16.17
CA ILE A 110 -20.26 -0.05 14.88
C ILE A 110 -19.27 -0.68 13.92
N VAL A 111 -19.70 -0.89 12.68
CA VAL A 111 -18.84 -1.27 11.56
C VAL A 111 -18.86 -0.18 10.49
N VAL A 112 -17.80 -0.14 9.70
CA VAL A 112 -17.65 0.72 8.54
C VAL A 112 -17.94 -0.12 7.30
N SER A 113 -18.88 0.30 6.47
CA SER A 113 -19.33 -0.40 5.29
C SER A 113 -19.13 0.44 4.02
N LEU A 114 -18.83 -0.23 2.91
CA LEU A 114 -18.87 0.42 1.59
C LEU A 114 -20.30 0.83 1.24
N THR A 115 -20.45 2.03 0.66
CA THR A 115 -21.69 2.47 0.02
C THR A 115 -21.68 2.08 -1.46
N GLU A 116 -22.84 2.20 -2.13
CA GLU A 116 -22.91 2.03 -3.61
C GLU A 116 -21.93 2.97 -4.33
N LYS A 117 -21.82 4.23 -3.84
CA LYS A 117 -20.82 5.17 -4.33
C LYS A 117 -19.40 4.69 -4.08
N GLY A 118 -19.15 4.10 -2.89
CA GLY A 118 -17.84 3.49 -2.58
C GLY A 118 -17.47 2.41 -3.57
N PHE A 119 -18.39 1.51 -3.91
CA PHE A 119 -18.19 0.49 -4.94
C PHE A 119 -17.91 1.09 -6.31
N SER A 120 -18.69 2.07 -6.75
CA SER A 120 -18.52 2.71 -8.06
C SER A 120 -17.18 3.44 -8.22
N VAL A 121 -16.52 3.78 -7.12
CA VAL A 121 -15.19 4.38 -7.13
C VAL A 121 -14.09 3.34 -6.98
N ILE A 122 -14.21 2.38 -6.04
CA ILE A 122 -13.11 1.47 -5.74
C ILE A 122 -12.88 0.43 -6.84
N ASP A 123 -13.92 -0.12 -7.45
CA ASP A 123 -13.77 -1.17 -8.45
C ASP A 123 -12.98 -0.69 -9.69
N PRO A 124 -13.32 0.42 -10.36
CA PRO A 124 -12.49 0.92 -11.47
C PRO A 124 -11.09 1.38 -11.00
N THR A 125 -10.96 1.90 -9.78
CA THR A 125 -9.64 2.25 -9.25
C THR A 125 -8.75 1.02 -9.10
N LEU A 126 -9.29 -0.11 -8.63
CA LEU A 126 -8.56 -1.37 -8.52
C LEU A 126 -8.10 -1.88 -9.88
N ASP A 127 -8.96 -1.83 -10.89
CA ASP A 127 -8.61 -2.24 -12.26
C ASP A 127 -7.44 -1.43 -12.81
N GLU A 128 -7.49 -0.10 -12.70
CA GLU A 128 -6.41 0.77 -13.13
C GLU A 128 -5.14 0.61 -12.28
N HIS A 129 -5.30 0.39 -10.97
CA HIS A 129 -4.17 0.13 -10.08
C HIS A 129 -3.39 -1.13 -10.49
N VAL A 130 -4.08 -2.22 -10.80
CA VAL A 130 -3.46 -3.46 -11.28
C VAL A 130 -2.75 -3.25 -12.62
N LEU A 131 -3.35 -2.48 -13.55
CA LEU A 131 -2.71 -2.12 -14.81
C LEU A 131 -1.45 -1.27 -14.60
N THR A 132 -1.50 -0.30 -13.70
CA THR A 132 -0.34 0.52 -13.32
C THR A 132 0.77 -0.34 -12.74
N GLN A 133 0.46 -1.27 -11.83
CA GLN A 133 1.45 -2.21 -11.26
C GLN A 133 2.08 -3.08 -12.35
N LYS A 134 1.30 -3.65 -13.26
CA LYS A 134 1.81 -4.43 -14.39
C LYS A 134 2.77 -3.61 -15.26
N LYS A 135 2.41 -2.37 -15.56
CA LYS A 135 3.27 -1.46 -16.33
C LYS A 135 4.59 -1.17 -15.61
N LEU A 136 4.54 -0.91 -14.29
CA LEU A 136 5.72 -0.63 -13.49
C LEU A 136 6.67 -1.84 -13.42
N MET A 137 6.13 -3.05 -13.44
CA MET A 137 6.92 -4.29 -13.40
C MET A 137 7.31 -4.82 -14.79
N SER A 138 6.90 -4.18 -15.89
CA SER A 138 7.11 -4.68 -17.26
C SER A 138 8.58 -4.80 -17.71
N GLY A 139 9.50 -4.16 -16.98
CA GLY A 139 10.95 -4.30 -17.22
C GLY A 139 11.56 -5.60 -16.66
N LEU A 140 10.77 -6.43 -15.95
CA LEU A 140 11.22 -7.68 -15.38
C LEU A 140 10.61 -8.87 -16.15
N SER A 141 11.40 -9.91 -16.36
CA SER A 141 10.85 -11.19 -16.79
C SER A 141 10.00 -11.82 -15.67
N SER A 142 9.13 -12.77 -16.02
CA SER A 142 8.35 -13.52 -15.02
C SER A 142 9.27 -14.22 -14.00
N GLY A 143 10.36 -14.84 -14.48
CA GLY A 143 11.32 -15.51 -13.62
C GLY A 143 12.09 -14.55 -12.70
N ASP A 144 12.39 -13.32 -13.13
CA ASP A 144 13.02 -12.31 -12.26
C ASP A 144 12.02 -11.79 -11.22
N SER A 145 10.77 -11.59 -11.61
CA SER A 145 9.70 -11.18 -10.69
C SER A 145 9.48 -12.21 -9.59
N GLU A 146 9.45 -13.51 -9.91
CA GLU A 146 9.34 -14.60 -8.94
C GLU A 146 10.53 -14.65 -7.98
N LYS A 147 11.76 -14.50 -8.49
CA LYS A 147 12.98 -14.48 -7.67
C LYS A 147 12.96 -13.30 -6.70
N ILE A 148 12.63 -12.10 -7.19
CA ILE A 148 12.55 -10.90 -6.35
C ILE A 148 11.49 -11.09 -5.28
N ASN A 149 10.28 -11.57 -5.63
CA ASN A 149 9.20 -11.79 -4.68
C ASN A 149 9.62 -12.79 -3.57
N THR A 150 10.29 -13.88 -3.94
CA THR A 150 10.80 -14.87 -2.98
C THR A 150 11.83 -14.27 -2.02
N LEU A 151 12.77 -13.47 -2.54
CA LEU A 151 13.80 -12.82 -1.71
C LEU A 151 13.22 -11.74 -0.80
N LEU A 152 12.25 -10.96 -1.28
CA LEU A 152 11.55 -9.97 -0.48
C LEU A 152 10.73 -10.61 0.64
N ALA A 153 10.02 -11.72 0.35
CA ALA A 153 9.28 -12.46 1.38
C ALA A 153 10.22 -13.01 2.48
N LYS A 154 11.39 -13.54 2.07
CA LYS A 154 12.40 -14.01 3.03
C LYS A 154 12.92 -12.88 3.91
N LEU A 155 13.22 -11.71 3.31
CA LEU A 155 13.69 -10.55 4.06
C LEU A 155 12.62 -10.03 5.03
N LEU A 156 11.36 -9.92 4.57
CA LEU A 156 10.24 -9.46 5.39
C LEU A 156 10.05 -10.36 6.62
N ASN A 157 10.05 -11.68 6.43
CA ASN A 157 9.96 -12.63 7.55
C ASN A 157 11.10 -12.47 8.58
N THR A 158 12.27 -11.98 8.16
CA THR A 158 13.40 -11.71 9.07
C THR A 158 13.21 -10.41 9.86
N LEU A 159 12.47 -9.45 9.31
CA LEU A 159 12.23 -8.14 9.92
C LEU A 159 11.01 -8.14 10.85
N ASP A 160 10.04 -9.01 10.62
CA ASP A 160 8.80 -9.12 11.39
C ASP A 160 8.94 -10.02 12.65
N ASN A 161 10.09 -10.69 12.83
CA ASN A 161 10.46 -11.48 14.01
C ASN A 161 11.47 -10.73 14.89
#